data_145c25dbac7dfc42e390688f5cc75bab
#
_entry.id   145c25dbac7dfc42e390688f5cc75bab
#
_cell.length_a   1.000
_cell.length_b   1.000
_cell.length_c   1.000
_cell.angle_alpha   90.00
_cell.angle_beta   90.00
_cell.angle_gamma   90.00
#
_symmetry.space_group_name_H-M   'P 1'
#
loop_
_entity.id
_entity.type
_entity.pdbx_description
1 polymer ?
#
loop_
_entity_poly.entity_id
_entity_poly.type
_entity_poly.pdbx_seq_one_letter_code
_entity_poly.pdbx_strand_id
1 'polypeptide(L)'
;MFPVTDLTPVRVHAKFFFEGEKKFFIKGVTYGPFAPDAHGEYFGTPASVSKDLDLMVEAGVNLVRIYYVPPKWFLDLCADHGIRALISIPWAEHLEFLKDSKIREAAEDAVAEGVSKNAGHPAVFGYLVGNEIPTTMVRWLGARQVIEFVERLINIGREADPKALFSYASYPPTEYLLPQNSDFVTFNVYLHRQEDFERYLARLQNLAEDKPLILGEFGMDTIRHPESEQAEMIRWHIESVVRGGLAGTVIYAWTDEWFRGGQEILDWAFGLVRRDRSKKEAFETVRQLFCGEGSMTSRVKLPSYPKASVVVCSYNGAKTLGRCLDSLKQIDYPDYEVVLVDDGSKDDTQEIAAAHPWIVYIRQENKGLSFARNVGAHAAKGDVIVYTDSDCMADPDWLYYLIGTLLSGEYAGVGGPNVSPPAENWVQACVSAAPGGPSHVLLTDVVAEHIPGCNMAFHRRAFELVGGFDPEYRKAGDDVDFCWRLQQAGGVIAFSPAAIVWHYRRFSLQAFKKQ
;
A
#
# COMPACT_ATOMS: atom_id res chain seq x y z
N MET A 1 6.24 -32.85 -15.14
CA MET A 1 6.81 -32.41 -13.86
C MET A 1 7.52 -31.10 -14.17
N PHE A 2 6.85 -29.97 -13.96
CA PHE A 2 7.48 -28.65 -14.08
C PHE A 2 8.43 -28.50 -12.89
N PRO A 3 9.59 -27.85 -13.05
CA PRO A 3 10.48 -27.62 -11.91
C PRO A 3 9.69 -26.76 -10.90
N VAL A 4 9.73 -27.15 -9.61
CA VAL A 4 9.24 -26.33 -8.49
C VAL A 4 9.83 -24.94 -8.69
N THR A 5 8.99 -23.98 -9.04
CA THR A 5 9.43 -22.60 -9.20
C THR A 5 9.80 -22.14 -7.80
N ASP A 6 11.08 -21.85 -7.59
CA ASP A 6 11.60 -21.37 -6.31
C ASP A 6 11.00 -19.96 -6.09
N LEU A 7 9.85 -19.92 -5.40
CA LEU A 7 9.15 -18.66 -5.15
C LEU A 7 10.01 -17.82 -4.20
N THR A 8 10.53 -16.71 -4.70
CA THR A 8 11.34 -15.77 -3.90
C THR A 8 10.49 -15.23 -2.74
N PRO A 9 10.99 -15.20 -1.51
CA PRO A 9 10.26 -14.64 -0.38
C PRO A 9 9.83 -13.20 -0.63
N VAL A 10 8.58 -12.89 -0.28
CA VAL A 10 8.05 -11.52 -0.33
C VAL A 10 8.39 -10.80 0.97
N ARG A 11 8.87 -9.56 0.85
CA ARG A 11 9.17 -8.68 2.00
C ARG A 11 8.31 -7.43 1.95
N VAL A 12 8.08 -6.82 3.10
CA VAL A 12 7.46 -5.50 3.22
C VAL A 12 8.54 -4.41 3.11
N HIS A 13 8.25 -3.38 2.34
CA HIS A 13 9.05 -2.16 2.32
C HIS A 13 8.11 -0.95 2.18
N ALA A 14 7.94 -0.20 3.28
CA ALA A 14 6.93 0.83 3.42
C ALA A 14 5.53 0.32 3.01
N LYS A 15 4.83 1.04 2.16
CA LYS A 15 3.44 0.73 1.75
C LYS A 15 3.32 -0.37 0.70
N PHE A 16 4.39 -1.08 0.35
CA PHE A 16 4.36 -2.09 -0.72
C PHE A 16 5.06 -3.38 -0.32
N PHE A 17 4.68 -4.46 -1.02
CA PHE A 17 5.40 -5.72 -1.00
C PHE A 17 6.46 -5.75 -2.11
N PHE A 18 7.54 -6.50 -1.87
CA PHE A 18 8.62 -6.69 -2.83
C PHE A 18 9.02 -8.14 -2.93
N GLU A 19 9.20 -8.61 -4.16
CA GLU A 19 9.86 -9.85 -4.51
C GLU A 19 11.23 -9.51 -5.12
N GLY A 20 12.31 -9.77 -4.39
CA GLY A 20 13.60 -9.20 -4.73
C GLY A 20 13.54 -7.67 -4.74
N GLU A 21 13.88 -7.04 -5.87
CA GLU A 21 13.87 -5.59 -6.05
C GLU A 21 12.60 -5.08 -6.77
N LYS A 22 11.65 -5.96 -7.10
CA LYS A 22 10.43 -5.59 -7.81
C LYS A 22 9.24 -5.52 -6.86
N LYS A 23 8.37 -4.54 -7.05
CA LYS A 23 7.08 -4.47 -6.36
C LYS A 23 6.23 -5.70 -6.70
N PHE A 24 5.71 -6.33 -5.67
CA PHE A 24 4.78 -7.46 -5.77
C PHE A 24 3.38 -6.98 -5.40
N PHE A 25 2.49 -6.89 -6.39
CA PHE A 25 1.08 -6.58 -6.17
C PHE A 25 0.28 -7.87 -6.02
N ILE A 26 -0.53 -7.96 -4.96
CA ILE A 26 -1.44 -9.09 -4.77
C ILE A 26 -2.58 -8.99 -5.78
N LYS A 27 -2.68 -10.02 -6.62
CA LYS A 27 -3.75 -10.30 -7.58
C LYS A 27 -4.45 -11.57 -7.12
N GLY A 28 -5.28 -11.43 -6.09
CA GLY A 28 -5.79 -12.55 -5.32
C GLY A 28 -7.25 -12.89 -5.60
N VAL A 29 -7.59 -14.13 -5.25
CA VAL A 29 -8.97 -14.62 -5.12
C VAL A 29 -9.10 -15.41 -3.83
N THR A 30 -10.31 -15.43 -3.23
CA THR A 30 -10.60 -16.37 -2.13
C THR A 30 -10.91 -17.75 -2.71
N TYR A 31 -10.44 -18.81 -2.02
CA TYR A 31 -10.59 -20.18 -2.47
C TYR A 31 -11.11 -21.10 -1.37
N GLY A 32 -12.24 -21.74 -1.59
CA GLY A 32 -12.94 -22.52 -0.58
C GLY A 32 -13.48 -21.66 0.59
N PRO A 33 -13.95 -22.27 1.69
CA PRO A 33 -13.92 -23.72 1.95
C PRO A 33 -14.93 -24.51 1.11
N PHE A 34 -14.53 -25.72 0.73
CA PHE A 34 -15.41 -26.70 0.08
C PHE A 34 -16.00 -27.67 1.09
N ALA A 35 -16.94 -28.52 0.68
CA ALA A 35 -17.40 -29.60 1.52
C ALA A 35 -16.23 -30.48 1.96
N PRO A 36 -16.12 -30.85 3.25
CA PRO A 36 -14.99 -31.62 3.74
C PRO A 36 -14.97 -33.02 3.14
N ASP A 37 -13.78 -33.51 2.85
CA ASP A 37 -13.56 -34.86 2.41
C ASP A 37 -13.64 -35.88 3.58
N ALA A 38 -13.33 -37.14 3.29
CA ALA A 38 -13.32 -38.22 4.31
C ALA A 38 -12.31 -38.00 5.45
N HIS A 39 -11.32 -37.12 5.26
CA HIS A 39 -10.31 -36.75 6.25
C HIS A 39 -10.64 -35.43 6.98
N GLY A 40 -11.77 -34.81 6.64
CA GLY A 40 -12.19 -33.51 7.21
C GLY A 40 -11.47 -32.32 6.58
N GLU A 41 -10.81 -32.47 5.44
CA GLU A 41 -10.11 -31.38 4.74
C GLU A 41 -11.08 -30.61 3.80
N TYR A 42 -10.99 -29.27 3.82
CA TYR A 42 -11.92 -28.36 3.13
C TYR A 42 -11.40 -27.87 1.77
N PHE A 43 -10.51 -28.63 1.10
CA PHE A 43 -9.78 -28.16 -0.09
C PHE A 43 -10.17 -28.89 -1.38
N GLY A 44 -11.03 -29.90 -1.31
CA GLY A 44 -11.37 -30.75 -2.46
C GLY A 44 -10.23 -31.75 -2.79
N THR A 45 -10.18 -32.23 -4.04
CA THR A 45 -9.17 -33.19 -4.45
C THR A 45 -7.97 -32.53 -5.12
N PRO A 46 -6.75 -33.11 -5.06
CA PRO A 46 -5.58 -32.58 -5.78
C PRO A 46 -5.83 -32.32 -7.27
N ALA A 47 -6.60 -33.19 -7.93
CA ALA A 47 -6.94 -33.06 -9.35
C ALA A 47 -7.89 -31.88 -9.63
N SER A 48 -8.87 -31.62 -8.76
CA SER A 48 -9.76 -30.46 -8.90
C SER A 48 -9.03 -29.15 -8.60
N VAL A 49 -8.19 -29.14 -7.56
CA VAL A 49 -7.38 -27.98 -7.20
C VAL A 49 -6.40 -27.62 -8.33
N SER A 50 -5.69 -28.59 -8.91
CA SER A 50 -4.78 -28.33 -10.03
C SER A 50 -5.48 -27.66 -11.22
N LYS A 51 -6.69 -28.11 -11.56
CA LYS A 51 -7.50 -27.49 -12.63
C LYS A 51 -7.93 -26.06 -12.30
N ASP A 52 -8.28 -25.81 -11.05
CA ASP A 52 -8.64 -24.46 -10.60
C ASP A 52 -7.42 -23.54 -10.64
N LEU A 53 -6.24 -24.02 -10.21
CA LEU A 53 -4.99 -23.26 -10.28
C LEU A 53 -4.56 -22.98 -11.72
N ASP A 54 -4.74 -23.92 -12.67
CA ASP A 54 -4.50 -23.67 -14.10
C ASP A 54 -5.35 -22.49 -14.62
N LEU A 55 -6.64 -22.47 -14.27
CA LEU A 55 -7.56 -21.38 -14.64
C LEU A 55 -7.20 -20.06 -13.93
N MET A 56 -6.73 -20.12 -12.68
CA MET A 56 -6.26 -18.94 -11.95
C MET A 56 -5.01 -18.35 -12.59
N VAL A 57 -4.07 -19.18 -13.03
CA VAL A 57 -2.88 -18.73 -13.80
C VAL A 57 -3.32 -18.08 -15.11
N GLU A 58 -4.30 -18.66 -15.84
CA GLU A 58 -4.88 -18.04 -17.04
C GLU A 58 -5.46 -16.64 -16.73
N ALA A 59 -6.11 -16.48 -15.58
CA ALA A 59 -6.65 -15.20 -15.14
C ALA A 59 -5.61 -14.22 -14.61
N GLY A 60 -4.34 -14.63 -14.45
CA GLY A 60 -3.25 -13.80 -13.90
C GLY A 60 -3.25 -13.69 -12.37
N VAL A 61 -3.95 -14.58 -11.68
CA VAL A 61 -3.96 -14.66 -10.21
C VAL A 61 -2.58 -15.13 -9.73
N ASN A 62 -2.05 -14.49 -8.68
CA ASN A 62 -0.77 -14.81 -8.07
C ASN A 62 -0.89 -15.18 -6.58
N LEU A 63 -2.11 -15.09 -6.01
CA LEU A 63 -2.36 -15.41 -4.61
C LEU A 63 -3.77 -15.97 -4.41
N VAL A 64 -3.88 -17.01 -3.58
CA VAL A 64 -5.16 -17.49 -3.05
C VAL A 64 -5.26 -17.17 -1.57
N ARG A 65 -6.40 -16.62 -1.13
CA ARG A 65 -6.73 -16.51 0.29
C ARG A 65 -7.61 -17.69 0.67
N ILE A 66 -7.24 -18.40 1.72
CA ILE A 66 -7.94 -19.59 2.23
C ILE A 66 -8.29 -19.42 3.71
N TYR A 67 -9.36 -20.08 4.17
CA TYR A 67 -9.95 -19.87 5.50
C TYR A 67 -9.68 -21.02 6.48
N TYR A 68 -8.86 -21.97 6.08
CA TYR A 68 -8.41 -23.11 6.90
C TYR A 68 -6.93 -23.36 6.66
N VAL A 69 -6.28 -23.99 7.63
CA VAL A 69 -4.87 -24.38 7.52
C VAL A 69 -4.75 -25.52 6.50
N PRO A 70 -4.03 -25.31 5.38
CA PRO A 70 -4.02 -26.27 4.30
C PRO A 70 -3.11 -27.48 4.58
N PRO A 71 -3.39 -28.63 3.95
CA PRO A 71 -2.44 -29.72 3.90
C PRO A 71 -1.25 -29.34 2.99
N LYS A 72 -0.11 -29.98 3.21
CA LYS A 72 1.12 -29.67 2.47
C LYS A 72 0.97 -29.82 0.95
N TRP A 73 0.24 -30.86 0.49
CA TRP A 73 0.02 -31.09 -0.94
C TRP A 73 -0.67 -29.91 -1.65
N PHE A 74 -1.53 -29.18 -0.95
CA PHE A 74 -2.19 -27.99 -1.50
C PHE A 74 -1.18 -26.86 -1.75
N LEU A 75 -0.28 -26.62 -0.79
CA LEU A 75 0.76 -25.60 -0.94
C LEU A 75 1.80 -26.02 -1.99
N ASP A 76 2.12 -27.32 -2.09
CA ASP A 76 3.00 -27.85 -3.15
C ASP A 76 2.40 -27.54 -4.54
N LEU A 77 1.08 -27.78 -4.73
CA LEU A 77 0.39 -27.43 -5.98
C LEU A 77 0.38 -25.93 -6.23
N CYS A 78 0.16 -25.10 -5.21
CA CYS A 78 0.25 -23.64 -5.35
C CYS A 78 1.65 -23.22 -5.82
N ALA A 79 2.71 -23.77 -5.23
CA ALA A 79 4.09 -23.49 -5.62
C ALA A 79 4.38 -23.90 -7.07
N ASP A 80 3.91 -25.09 -7.49
CA ASP A 80 4.07 -25.58 -8.86
C ASP A 80 3.41 -24.67 -9.91
N HIS A 81 2.35 -23.94 -9.53
CA HIS A 81 1.65 -22.97 -10.38
C HIS A 81 2.12 -21.52 -10.20
N GLY A 82 3.12 -21.27 -9.35
CA GLY A 82 3.59 -19.91 -9.07
C GLY A 82 2.61 -19.05 -8.25
N ILE A 83 1.65 -19.68 -7.57
CA ILE A 83 0.61 -19.02 -6.75
C ILE A 83 0.99 -19.09 -5.28
N ARG A 84 0.81 -18.01 -4.55
CA ARG A 84 1.02 -17.94 -3.10
C ARG A 84 -0.29 -18.13 -2.34
N ALA A 85 -0.19 -18.52 -1.07
CA ALA A 85 -1.32 -18.70 -0.17
C ALA A 85 -1.27 -17.69 0.99
N LEU A 86 -2.34 -16.93 1.18
CA LEU A 86 -2.64 -16.14 2.37
C LEU A 86 -3.60 -16.95 3.23
N ILE A 87 -3.10 -17.44 4.37
CA ILE A 87 -3.78 -18.44 5.20
C ILE A 87 -4.48 -17.75 6.37
N SER A 88 -5.82 -17.79 6.42
CA SER A 88 -6.57 -17.39 7.61
C SER A 88 -6.62 -18.55 8.60
N ILE A 89 -6.23 -18.31 9.85
CA ILE A 89 -6.28 -19.30 10.92
C ILE A 89 -7.63 -19.20 11.61
N PRO A 90 -8.50 -20.24 11.51
CA PRO A 90 -9.82 -20.20 12.14
C PRO A 90 -9.74 -20.47 13.63
N TRP A 91 -10.46 -19.67 14.42
CA TRP A 91 -10.73 -19.90 15.84
C TRP A 91 -12.09 -19.30 16.22
N ALA A 92 -12.50 -19.46 17.47
CA ALA A 92 -13.86 -19.09 17.91
C ALA A 92 -13.99 -17.58 18.24
N GLU A 93 -13.86 -16.69 17.24
CA GLU A 93 -13.90 -15.23 17.35
C GLU A 93 -15.21 -14.65 17.90
N HIS A 94 -16.27 -15.43 17.83
CA HIS A 94 -17.62 -15.08 18.30
C HIS A 94 -17.90 -15.49 19.75
N LEU A 95 -16.95 -16.11 20.42
CA LEU A 95 -17.03 -16.52 21.82
C LEU A 95 -16.22 -15.59 22.74
N GLU A 96 -16.39 -15.74 24.03
CA GLU A 96 -15.69 -14.94 25.05
C GLU A 96 -14.24 -15.41 25.25
N PHE A 97 -13.37 -15.00 24.36
CA PHE A 97 -11.98 -15.46 24.27
C PHE A 97 -11.00 -14.74 25.22
N LEU A 98 -11.40 -13.68 25.92
CA LEU A 98 -10.48 -13.00 26.84
C LEU A 98 -10.57 -13.52 28.29
N LYS A 99 -11.78 -13.87 28.74
CA LYS A 99 -12.00 -14.32 30.14
C LYS A 99 -12.04 -15.83 30.26
N ASP A 100 -12.55 -16.54 29.23
CA ASP A 100 -12.51 -18.00 29.22
C ASP A 100 -11.11 -18.48 28.76
N SER A 101 -10.34 -19.04 29.72
CA SER A 101 -8.97 -19.48 29.43
C SER A 101 -8.92 -20.60 28.38
N LYS A 102 -9.93 -21.47 28.34
CA LYS A 102 -9.96 -22.57 27.37
C LYS A 102 -10.15 -22.08 25.94
N ILE A 103 -11.02 -21.06 25.74
CA ILE A 103 -11.24 -20.47 24.44
C ILE A 103 -10.00 -19.70 24.00
N ARG A 104 -9.40 -18.96 24.94
CA ARG A 104 -8.16 -18.22 24.69
C ARG A 104 -7.01 -19.15 24.31
N GLU A 105 -6.74 -20.17 25.12
CA GLU A 105 -5.71 -21.17 24.89
C GLU A 105 -5.94 -21.90 23.55
N ALA A 106 -7.18 -22.29 23.24
CA ALA A 106 -7.52 -22.91 21.96
C ALA A 106 -7.23 -21.99 20.74
N ALA A 107 -7.42 -20.66 20.86
CA ALA A 107 -7.08 -19.72 19.82
C ALA A 107 -5.55 -19.56 19.66
N GLU A 108 -4.82 -19.52 20.79
CA GLU A 108 -3.36 -19.46 20.83
C GLU A 108 -2.74 -20.73 20.20
N ASP A 109 -3.24 -21.90 20.58
CA ASP A 109 -2.81 -23.21 20.05
C ASP A 109 -3.13 -23.31 18.55
N ALA A 110 -4.32 -22.89 18.11
CA ALA A 110 -4.70 -22.90 16.70
C ALA A 110 -3.71 -22.08 15.84
N VAL A 111 -3.26 -20.91 16.33
CA VAL A 111 -2.26 -20.10 15.61
C VAL A 111 -0.88 -20.77 15.66
N ALA A 112 -0.43 -21.24 16.83
CA ALA A 112 0.87 -21.89 16.96
C ALA A 112 1.01 -23.13 16.06
N GLU A 113 0.01 -24.03 16.12
CA GLU A 113 -0.01 -25.27 15.34
C GLU A 113 -0.22 -24.98 13.84
N GLY A 114 -1.18 -24.10 13.51
CA GLY A 114 -1.51 -23.76 12.13
C GLY A 114 -0.34 -23.13 11.38
N VAL A 115 0.44 -22.27 12.03
CA VAL A 115 1.66 -21.68 11.46
C VAL A 115 2.78 -22.72 11.38
N SER A 116 3.05 -23.45 12.48
CA SER A 116 4.13 -24.45 12.54
C SER A 116 3.99 -25.53 11.47
N LYS A 117 2.74 -25.96 11.16
CA LYS A 117 2.44 -26.99 10.15
C LYS A 117 2.99 -26.64 8.76
N ASN A 118 3.02 -25.35 8.42
CA ASN A 118 3.37 -24.85 7.10
C ASN A 118 4.58 -23.90 7.12
N ALA A 119 5.30 -23.79 8.24
CA ALA A 119 6.41 -22.88 8.41
C ALA A 119 7.50 -23.07 7.34
N GLY A 120 7.94 -21.96 6.74
CA GLY A 120 8.99 -21.94 5.73
C GLY A 120 8.60 -22.52 4.36
N HIS A 121 7.31 -22.87 4.13
CA HIS A 121 6.88 -23.34 2.81
C HIS A 121 6.90 -22.20 1.78
N PRO A 122 7.50 -22.35 0.59
CA PRO A 122 7.70 -21.25 -0.37
C PRO A 122 6.39 -20.63 -0.90
N ALA A 123 5.29 -21.39 -0.96
CA ALA A 123 3.99 -20.86 -1.35
C ALA A 123 3.30 -20.05 -0.26
N VAL A 124 3.74 -20.08 1.00
CA VAL A 124 3.13 -19.26 2.05
C VAL A 124 3.50 -17.79 1.82
N PHE A 125 2.50 -16.95 1.56
CA PHE A 125 2.66 -15.51 1.56
C PHE A 125 2.66 -14.94 2.98
N GLY A 126 1.72 -15.40 3.80
CA GLY A 126 1.55 -14.96 5.18
C GLY A 126 0.28 -15.50 5.81
N TYR A 127 0.01 -15.05 7.02
CA TYR A 127 -1.11 -15.51 7.84
C TYR A 127 -2.01 -14.36 8.29
N LEU A 128 -3.32 -14.61 8.32
CA LEU A 128 -4.30 -13.79 9.00
C LEU A 128 -4.69 -14.50 10.30
N VAL A 129 -4.33 -13.92 11.44
CA VAL A 129 -4.56 -14.51 12.77
C VAL A 129 -5.99 -14.34 13.28
N GLY A 130 -6.88 -13.78 12.47
CA GLY A 130 -8.30 -13.63 12.72
C GLY A 130 -8.99 -12.93 11.56
N ASN A 131 -10.33 -13.05 11.51
CA ASN A 131 -11.17 -12.50 10.46
C ASN A 131 -12.47 -11.92 11.03
N GLU A 132 -12.63 -10.59 10.93
CA GLU A 132 -13.89 -9.88 11.24
C GLU A 132 -14.45 -10.18 12.65
N ILE A 133 -13.65 -10.03 13.70
CA ILE A 133 -14.13 -10.17 15.07
C ILE A 133 -15.41 -9.33 15.24
N PRO A 134 -16.56 -9.94 15.63
CA PRO A 134 -17.84 -9.26 15.65
C PRO A 134 -17.85 -8.00 16.52
N THR A 135 -18.47 -6.92 16.04
CA THR A 135 -18.59 -5.65 16.79
C THR A 135 -19.18 -5.83 18.20
N THR A 136 -20.11 -6.77 18.35
CA THR A 136 -20.70 -7.11 19.65
C THR A 136 -19.66 -7.65 20.62
N MET A 137 -18.74 -8.49 20.14
CA MET A 137 -17.63 -9.01 20.94
C MET A 137 -16.65 -7.90 21.30
N VAL A 138 -16.29 -7.04 20.34
CA VAL A 138 -15.37 -5.90 20.58
C VAL A 138 -15.95 -4.94 21.62
N ARG A 139 -17.25 -4.63 21.54
CA ARG A 139 -17.92 -3.79 22.55
C ARG A 139 -17.96 -4.44 23.93
N TRP A 140 -18.17 -5.75 23.97
CA TRP A 140 -18.23 -6.51 25.22
C TRP A 140 -16.87 -6.65 25.89
N LEU A 141 -15.83 -6.95 25.12
CA LEU A 141 -14.49 -7.24 25.61
C LEU A 141 -13.63 -5.97 25.77
N GLY A 142 -13.93 -4.92 25.04
CA GLY A 142 -13.15 -3.69 24.97
C GLY A 142 -12.14 -3.72 23.82
N ALA A 143 -12.15 -2.67 23.00
CA ALA A 143 -11.34 -2.60 21.77
C ALA A 143 -9.84 -2.78 22.02
N ARG A 144 -9.31 -2.14 23.07
CA ARG A 144 -7.88 -2.22 23.41
C ARG A 144 -7.47 -3.66 23.77
N GLN A 145 -8.27 -4.33 24.60
CA GLN A 145 -8.00 -5.71 25.01
C GLN A 145 -8.07 -6.68 23.83
N VAL A 146 -8.99 -6.44 22.88
CA VAL A 146 -9.06 -7.23 21.64
C VAL A 146 -7.83 -7.00 20.77
N ILE A 147 -7.37 -5.74 20.60
CA ILE A 147 -6.13 -5.44 19.87
C ILE A 147 -4.93 -6.15 20.52
N GLU A 148 -4.75 -5.99 21.84
CA GLU A 148 -3.67 -6.63 22.60
C GLU A 148 -3.67 -8.16 22.44
N PHE A 149 -4.86 -8.77 22.36
CA PHE A 149 -4.98 -10.22 22.12
C PHE A 149 -4.59 -10.60 20.69
N VAL A 150 -5.05 -9.86 19.69
CA VAL A 150 -4.66 -10.09 18.28
C VAL A 150 -3.16 -9.90 18.10
N GLU A 151 -2.56 -8.89 18.73
CA GLU A 151 -1.11 -8.67 18.76
C GLU A 151 -0.36 -9.85 19.39
N ARG A 152 -0.93 -10.44 20.45
CA ARG A 152 -0.39 -11.66 21.05
C ARG A 152 -0.44 -12.85 20.10
N LEU A 153 -1.54 -13.05 19.36
CA LEU A 153 -1.65 -14.09 18.34
C LEU A 153 -0.62 -13.91 17.22
N ILE A 154 -0.40 -12.68 16.76
CA ILE A 154 0.64 -12.35 15.79
C ILE A 154 2.03 -12.73 16.33
N ASN A 155 2.33 -12.43 17.58
CA ASN A 155 3.61 -12.78 18.19
C ASN A 155 3.80 -14.29 18.29
N ILE A 156 2.77 -15.05 18.68
CA ILE A 156 2.79 -16.53 18.70
C ILE A 156 3.06 -17.07 17.29
N GLY A 157 2.39 -16.54 16.27
CA GLY A 157 2.65 -16.93 14.88
C GLY A 157 4.08 -16.63 14.45
N ARG A 158 4.62 -15.46 14.83
CA ARG A 158 5.98 -15.04 14.49
C ARG A 158 7.06 -15.87 15.20
N GLU A 159 6.76 -16.39 16.40
CA GLU A 159 7.63 -17.36 17.07
C GLU A 159 7.67 -18.71 16.31
N ALA A 160 6.53 -19.13 15.74
CA ALA A 160 6.42 -20.36 14.96
C ALA A 160 7.05 -20.27 13.56
N ASP A 161 6.91 -19.11 12.89
CA ASP A 161 7.57 -18.81 11.59
C ASP A 161 8.06 -17.35 11.54
N PRO A 162 9.32 -17.09 11.93
CA PRO A 162 9.87 -15.72 11.96
C PRO A 162 10.01 -15.04 10.60
N LYS A 163 9.85 -15.76 9.49
CA LYS A 163 9.99 -15.23 8.13
C LYS A 163 8.65 -14.93 7.45
N ALA A 164 7.55 -15.46 7.99
CA ALA A 164 6.23 -15.23 7.45
C ALA A 164 5.71 -13.83 7.80
N LEU A 165 4.79 -13.32 6.97
CA LEU A 165 4.09 -12.06 7.20
C LEU A 165 2.77 -12.31 7.94
N PHE A 166 2.43 -11.42 8.86
CA PHE A 166 1.24 -11.55 9.70
C PHE A 166 0.34 -10.32 9.63
N SER A 167 -0.97 -10.55 9.58
CA SER A 167 -1.99 -9.51 9.65
C SER A 167 -3.27 -10.02 10.32
N TYR A 168 -4.24 -9.13 10.44
CA TYR A 168 -5.61 -9.39 10.87
C TYR A 168 -6.57 -8.84 9.80
N ALA A 169 -7.56 -9.61 9.39
CA ALA A 169 -8.58 -9.14 8.45
C ALA A 169 -9.67 -8.36 9.20
N SER A 170 -9.64 -7.04 9.07
CA SER A 170 -10.65 -6.14 9.62
C SER A 170 -11.77 -5.86 8.60
N TYR A 171 -12.82 -5.18 9.05
CA TYR A 171 -13.94 -4.75 8.22
C TYR A 171 -14.51 -3.42 8.75
N PRO A 172 -15.33 -2.67 7.97
CA PRO A 172 -15.71 -1.29 8.32
C PRO A 172 -16.25 -1.08 9.74
N PRO A 173 -17.11 -1.96 10.30
CA PRO A 173 -17.64 -1.76 11.66
C PRO A 173 -16.60 -1.80 12.78
N THR A 174 -15.42 -2.36 12.55
CA THR A 174 -14.31 -2.46 13.51
C THR A 174 -13.00 -1.92 12.94
N GLU A 175 -13.05 -0.91 12.06
CA GLU A 175 -11.88 -0.33 11.40
C GLU A 175 -10.77 0.14 12.34
N TYR A 176 -11.12 0.42 13.59
CA TYR A 176 -10.19 0.83 14.65
C TYR A 176 -9.38 -0.33 15.26
N LEU A 177 -9.70 -1.59 14.90
CA LEU A 177 -8.90 -2.76 15.30
C LEU A 177 -7.68 -2.88 14.39
N LEU A 178 -6.62 -2.15 14.71
CA LEU A 178 -5.37 -2.11 13.97
C LEU A 178 -4.21 -2.55 14.85
N PRO A 179 -3.83 -3.85 14.83
CA PRO A 179 -2.69 -4.35 15.58
C PRO A 179 -1.39 -3.67 15.11
N GLN A 180 -0.65 -3.09 16.06
CA GLN A 180 0.56 -2.32 15.72
C GLN A 180 1.71 -3.21 15.23
N ASN A 181 1.76 -4.46 15.66
CA ASN A 181 2.77 -5.43 15.26
C ASN A 181 2.43 -6.22 13.98
N SER A 182 1.34 -5.90 13.28
CA SER A 182 1.05 -6.48 11.96
C SER A 182 2.05 -5.99 10.91
N ASP A 183 2.43 -6.85 9.95
CA ASP A 183 3.34 -6.50 8.86
C ASP A 183 2.63 -5.75 7.74
N PHE A 184 1.33 -5.95 7.58
CA PHE A 184 0.46 -5.28 6.61
C PHE A 184 -0.95 -5.17 7.17
N VAL A 185 -1.77 -4.34 6.54
CA VAL A 185 -3.17 -4.10 6.92
C VAL A 185 -4.08 -4.77 5.91
N THR A 186 -5.11 -5.47 6.40
CA THR A 186 -6.09 -6.18 5.56
C THR A 186 -7.50 -5.74 5.91
N PHE A 187 -8.28 -5.35 4.91
CA PHE A 187 -9.70 -5.00 5.08
C PHE A 187 -10.59 -5.77 4.10
N ASN A 188 -11.73 -6.25 4.59
CA ASN A 188 -12.83 -6.74 3.77
C ASN A 188 -13.81 -5.59 3.55
N VAL A 189 -14.09 -5.20 2.29
CA VAL A 189 -14.88 -4.00 1.97
C VAL A 189 -15.90 -4.29 0.88
N TYR A 190 -17.18 -4.28 1.22
CA TYR A 190 -18.31 -4.52 0.32
C TYR A 190 -19.11 -3.24 0.07
N LEU A 191 -18.50 -2.25 -0.58
CA LEU A 191 -19.17 -1.02 -0.99
C LEU A 191 -19.44 -1.05 -2.50
N HIS A 192 -20.68 -0.84 -2.90
CA HIS A 192 -21.15 -0.99 -4.28
C HIS A 192 -21.31 0.36 -5.02
N ARG A 193 -20.89 1.47 -4.42
CA ARG A 193 -20.82 2.78 -5.05
C ARG A 193 -19.37 3.22 -5.13
N GLN A 194 -18.89 3.50 -6.33
CA GLN A 194 -17.49 3.81 -6.58
C GLN A 194 -16.97 4.98 -5.74
N GLU A 195 -17.72 6.09 -5.67
CA GLU A 195 -17.32 7.26 -4.88
C GLU A 195 -17.15 6.96 -3.38
N ASP A 196 -18.08 6.18 -2.80
CA ASP A 196 -18.03 5.81 -1.38
C ASP A 196 -16.85 4.87 -1.12
N PHE A 197 -16.60 3.96 -2.07
CA PHE A 197 -15.47 3.04 -2.01
C PHE A 197 -14.13 3.78 -2.08
N GLU A 198 -13.95 4.68 -3.04
CA GLU A 198 -12.70 5.46 -3.20
C GLU A 198 -12.42 6.36 -1.98
N ARG A 199 -13.45 7.01 -1.42
CA ARG A 199 -13.31 7.77 -0.16
C ARG A 199 -12.90 6.87 1.00
N TYR A 200 -13.49 5.67 1.08
CA TYR A 200 -13.16 4.74 2.14
C TYR A 200 -11.75 4.17 1.98
N LEU A 201 -11.29 3.90 0.75
CA LEU A 201 -9.90 3.51 0.49
C LEU A 201 -8.90 4.58 0.93
N ALA A 202 -9.19 5.87 0.68
CA ALA A 202 -8.35 6.97 1.15
C ALA A 202 -8.24 6.99 2.68
N ARG A 203 -9.38 6.81 3.38
CA ARG A 203 -9.40 6.67 4.84
C ARG A 203 -8.57 5.47 5.32
N LEU A 204 -8.74 4.31 4.73
CA LEU A 204 -7.98 3.11 5.09
C LEU A 204 -6.49 3.27 4.84
N GLN A 205 -6.09 3.96 3.76
CA GLN A 205 -4.70 4.28 3.48
C GLN A 205 -4.07 5.18 4.55
N ASN A 206 -4.83 6.13 5.09
CA ASN A 206 -4.38 6.97 6.20
C ASN A 206 -4.27 6.16 7.50
N LEU A 207 -5.22 5.25 7.76
CA LEU A 207 -5.18 4.34 8.92
C LEU A 207 -4.04 3.32 8.84
N ALA A 208 -3.67 2.89 7.64
CA ALA A 208 -2.55 1.95 7.43
C ALA A 208 -1.18 2.60 7.60
N GLU A 209 -1.12 3.94 7.68
CA GLU A 209 0.12 4.71 7.83
C GLU A 209 1.19 4.31 6.79
N ASP A 210 2.33 3.76 7.23
CA ASP A 210 3.45 3.33 6.39
C ASP A 210 3.42 1.84 6.02
N LYS A 211 2.33 1.11 6.37
CA LYS A 211 2.18 -0.31 6.06
C LYS A 211 1.48 -0.56 4.73
N PRO A 212 1.78 -1.69 4.05
CA PRO A 212 1.00 -2.13 2.90
C PRO A 212 -0.47 -2.34 3.30
N LEU A 213 -1.38 -1.81 2.50
CA LEU A 213 -2.81 -2.05 2.63
C LEU A 213 -3.28 -2.96 1.50
N ILE A 214 -4.01 -4.00 1.83
CA ILE A 214 -4.69 -4.87 0.86
C ILE A 214 -6.19 -4.95 1.14
N LEU A 215 -6.97 -5.11 0.08
CA LEU A 215 -8.34 -5.58 0.22
C LEU A 215 -8.34 -7.10 0.33
N GLY A 216 -8.77 -7.61 1.48
CA GLY A 216 -8.84 -9.03 1.75
C GLY A 216 -10.07 -9.70 1.15
N GLU A 217 -11.16 -8.94 0.99
CA GLU A 217 -12.39 -9.37 0.33
C GLU A 217 -13.14 -8.18 -0.26
N PHE A 218 -13.67 -8.37 -1.47
CA PHE A 218 -14.72 -7.57 -2.09
C PHE A 218 -15.37 -8.42 -3.19
N GLY A 219 -16.62 -8.19 -3.49
CA GLY A 219 -17.33 -8.96 -4.50
C GLY A 219 -18.81 -8.64 -4.57
N MET A 220 -19.48 -9.21 -5.57
CA MET A 220 -20.91 -9.10 -5.81
C MET A 220 -21.46 -10.45 -6.24
N ASP A 221 -22.60 -10.88 -5.70
CA ASP A 221 -23.22 -12.12 -6.10
C ASP A 221 -24.07 -11.97 -7.38
N THR A 222 -24.12 -13.04 -8.18
CA THR A 222 -24.83 -13.08 -9.47
C THR A 222 -26.22 -13.73 -9.40
N ILE A 223 -26.72 -14.01 -8.21
CA ILE A 223 -28.12 -14.41 -8.01
C ILE A 223 -29.02 -13.17 -8.02
N ARG A 224 -28.54 -12.09 -7.37
CA ARG A 224 -29.28 -10.82 -7.21
C ARG A 224 -28.90 -9.79 -8.26
N HIS A 225 -27.74 -9.94 -8.89
CA HIS A 225 -27.18 -9.02 -9.87
C HIS A 225 -26.80 -9.76 -11.16
N PRO A 226 -26.91 -9.14 -12.34
CA PRO A 226 -26.44 -9.75 -13.58
C PRO A 226 -24.90 -9.87 -13.59
N GLU A 227 -24.37 -10.85 -14.33
CA GLU A 227 -22.90 -11.06 -14.45
C GLU A 227 -22.17 -9.83 -14.99
N SER A 228 -22.80 -9.06 -15.87
CA SER A 228 -22.23 -7.81 -16.39
C SER A 228 -22.03 -6.75 -15.31
N GLU A 229 -22.94 -6.66 -14.33
CA GLU A 229 -22.82 -5.75 -13.20
C GLU A 229 -21.70 -6.20 -12.24
N GLN A 230 -21.58 -7.50 -11.98
CA GLN A 230 -20.46 -8.08 -11.25
C GLN A 230 -19.12 -7.75 -11.92
N ALA A 231 -19.04 -7.96 -13.24
CA ALA A 231 -17.84 -7.71 -14.03
C ALA A 231 -17.43 -6.23 -14.00
N GLU A 232 -18.39 -5.31 -14.16
CA GLU A 232 -18.13 -3.86 -14.11
C GLU A 232 -17.74 -3.41 -12.71
N MET A 233 -18.40 -3.92 -11.66
CA MET A 233 -18.04 -3.61 -10.28
C MET A 233 -16.61 -4.08 -9.98
N ILE A 234 -16.24 -5.30 -10.33
CA ILE A 234 -14.87 -5.82 -10.13
C ILE A 234 -13.87 -4.95 -10.89
N ARG A 235 -14.19 -4.48 -12.11
CA ARG A 235 -13.34 -3.59 -12.89
C ARG A 235 -12.98 -2.33 -12.11
N TRP A 236 -13.97 -1.53 -11.74
CA TRP A 236 -13.70 -0.26 -11.09
C TRP A 236 -13.15 -0.43 -9.66
N HIS A 237 -13.46 -1.54 -8.95
CA HIS A 237 -12.81 -1.84 -7.66
C HIS A 237 -11.30 -2.02 -7.83
N ILE A 238 -10.87 -2.87 -8.76
CA ILE A 238 -9.44 -3.11 -9.04
C ILE A 238 -8.75 -1.82 -9.49
N GLU A 239 -9.36 -1.07 -10.40
CA GLU A 239 -8.81 0.21 -10.86
C GLU A 239 -8.68 1.24 -9.72
N SER A 240 -9.65 1.31 -8.81
CA SER A 240 -9.60 2.19 -7.64
C SER A 240 -8.53 1.77 -6.65
N VAL A 241 -8.33 0.45 -6.44
CA VAL A 241 -7.23 -0.11 -5.64
C VAL A 241 -5.87 0.33 -6.20
N VAL A 242 -5.67 0.22 -7.51
CA VAL A 242 -4.43 0.61 -8.18
C VAL A 242 -4.21 2.12 -8.10
N ARG A 243 -5.23 2.92 -8.43
CA ARG A 243 -5.16 4.40 -8.34
C ARG A 243 -4.92 4.88 -6.90
N GLY A 244 -5.54 4.22 -5.92
CA GLY A 244 -5.34 4.52 -4.50
C GLY A 244 -4.00 4.04 -3.93
N GLY A 245 -3.18 3.34 -4.74
CA GLY A 245 -1.86 2.85 -4.33
C GLY A 245 -1.89 1.79 -3.23
N LEU A 246 -2.93 0.96 -3.20
CA LEU A 246 -2.96 -0.20 -2.32
C LEU A 246 -1.99 -1.27 -2.85
N ALA A 247 -1.49 -2.12 -1.95
CA ALA A 247 -0.53 -3.16 -2.28
C ALA A 247 -1.15 -4.40 -2.94
N GLY A 248 -2.46 -4.42 -3.10
CA GLY A 248 -3.18 -5.47 -3.82
C GLY A 248 -4.60 -5.72 -3.36
N THR A 249 -5.20 -6.74 -3.94
CA THR A 249 -6.61 -7.05 -3.76
C THR A 249 -6.89 -8.55 -3.85
N VAL A 250 -7.90 -9.01 -3.12
CA VAL A 250 -8.38 -10.40 -3.13
C VAL A 250 -9.88 -10.40 -3.41
N ILE A 251 -10.27 -10.94 -4.56
CA ILE A 251 -11.67 -11.00 -5.01
C ILE A 251 -12.38 -12.13 -4.27
N TYR A 252 -13.53 -11.88 -3.70
CA TYR A 252 -14.45 -12.85 -3.16
C TYR A 252 -15.53 -13.13 -4.21
N ALA A 253 -15.49 -14.32 -4.90
CA ALA A 253 -14.71 -15.50 -4.67
C ALA A 253 -14.25 -16.13 -6.00
N TRP A 254 -13.45 -17.21 -5.94
CA TRP A 254 -13.07 -17.97 -7.14
C TRP A 254 -14.28 -18.66 -7.79
N THR A 255 -15.05 -19.41 -6.98
CA THR A 255 -16.18 -20.21 -7.45
C THR A 255 -17.44 -19.95 -6.63
N ASP A 256 -18.60 -20.33 -7.17
CA ASP A 256 -19.90 -20.27 -6.50
C ASP A 256 -20.07 -21.34 -5.40
N GLU A 257 -19.03 -22.09 -5.08
CA GLU A 257 -19.05 -23.09 -4.02
C GLU A 257 -18.56 -22.48 -2.70
N TRP A 258 -19.36 -22.66 -1.68
CA TRP A 258 -19.03 -22.23 -0.32
C TRP A 258 -19.66 -23.17 0.70
N PHE A 259 -18.86 -23.68 1.64
CA PHE A 259 -19.32 -24.58 2.69
C PHE A 259 -19.13 -23.93 4.08
N ARG A 260 -20.19 -23.83 4.86
CA ARG A 260 -20.14 -23.22 6.19
C ARG A 260 -21.20 -23.84 7.09
N GLY A 261 -20.87 -24.01 8.40
CA GLY A 261 -21.85 -24.50 9.38
C GLY A 261 -22.38 -25.91 9.09
N GLY A 262 -21.58 -26.77 8.46
CA GLY A 262 -21.96 -28.14 8.13
C GLY A 262 -22.81 -28.29 6.87
N GLN A 263 -23.02 -27.24 6.10
CA GLN A 263 -23.81 -27.25 4.87
C GLN A 263 -23.21 -26.41 3.77
N GLU A 264 -23.55 -26.74 2.55
CA GLU A 264 -23.23 -25.95 1.37
C GLU A 264 -24.15 -24.73 1.27
N ILE A 265 -23.57 -23.55 1.00
CA ILE A 265 -24.32 -22.30 0.85
C ILE A 265 -24.69 -22.15 -0.64
N LEU A 266 -25.97 -22.33 -0.96
CA LEU A 266 -26.44 -22.35 -2.36
C LEU A 266 -26.87 -20.96 -2.88
N ASP A 267 -27.07 -20.00 -2.01
CA ASP A 267 -27.56 -18.66 -2.31
C ASP A 267 -26.41 -17.62 -2.36
N TRP A 268 -25.16 -18.08 -2.48
CA TRP A 268 -23.97 -17.27 -2.69
C TRP A 268 -23.32 -17.62 -4.03
N ALA A 269 -23.40 -16.70 -4.99
CA ALA A 269 -22.83 -16.89 -6.32
C ALA A 269 -21.84 -15.76 -6.66
N PHE A 270 -20.82 -15.60 -5.81
CA PHE A 270 -19.77 -14.59 -5.94
C PHE A 270 -18.63 -14.99 -6.89
N GLY A 271 -18.62 -16.23 -7.36
CA GLY A 271 -17.51 -16.79 -8.13
C GLY A 271 -17.19 -16.03 -9.42
N LEU A 272 -15.90 -16.03 -9.80
CA LEU A 272 -15.46 -15.71 -11.15
C LEU A 272 -15.79 -16.84 -12.12
N VAL A 273 -15.88 -18.06 -11.58
CA VAL A 273 -16.36 -19.25 -12.29
C VAL A 273 -17.54 -19.86 -11.54
N ARG A 274 -18.41 -20.56 -12.30
CA ARG A 274 -19.53 -21.30 -11.72
C ARG A 274 -19.05 -22.59 -11.07
N ARG A 275 -19.95 -23.32 -10.42
CA ARG A 275 -19.67 -24.62 -9.78
C ARG A 275 -19.08 -25.66 -10.74
N ASP A 276 -19.46 -25.64 -12.01
CA ASP A 276 -18.94 -26.51 -13.08
C ASP A 276 -17.63 -25.97 -13.70
N ARG A 277 -17.08 -24.88 -13.17
CA ARG A 277 -15.90 -24.16 -13.67
C ARG A 277 -16.10 -23.45 -15.00
N SER A 278 -17.31 -23.32 -15.49
CA SER A 278 -17.59 -22.43 -16.62
C SER A 278 -17.36 -20.97 -16.19
N LYS A 279 -16.71 -20.20 -17.05
CA LYS A 279 -16.30 -18.82 -16.78
C LYS A 279 -17.51 -17.88 -16.81
N LYS A 280 -17.57 -16.92 -15.88
CA LYS A 280 -18.50 -15.79 -15.94
C LYS A 280 -17.85 -14.61 -16.66
N GLU A 281 -18.62 -13.55 -16.97
CA GLU A 281 -18.08 -12.32 -17.59
C GLU A 281 -16.95 -11.69 -16.75
N ALA A 282 -17.07 -11.75 -15.44
CA ALA A 282 -16.07 -11.25 -14.50
C ALA A 282 -14.70 -11.94 -14.64
N PHE A 283 -14.64 -13.22 -15.06
CA PHE A 283 -13.37 -13.91 -15.30
C PHE A 283 -12.53 -13.20 -16.37
N GLU A 284 -13.16 -12.85 -17.50
CA GLU A 284 -12.46 -12.17 -18.59
C GLU A 284 -12.04 -10.75 -18.19
N THR A 285 -12.89 -10.05 -17.42
CA THR A 285 -12.55 -8.74 -16.85
C THR A 285 -11.30 -8.82 -15.96
N VAL A 286 -11.24 -9.80 -15.06
CA VAL A 286 -10.08 -10.02 -14.18
C VAL A 286 -8.84 -10.37 -14.99
N ARG A 287 -8.97 -11.27 -15.99
CA ARG A 287 -7.86 -11.64 -16.88
C ARG A 287 -7.26 -10.42 -17.58
N GLN A 288 -8.09 -9.51 -18.11
CA GLN A 288 -7.65 -8.29 -18.76
C GLN A 288 -6.90 -7.37 -17.78
N LEU A 289 -7.41 -7.20 -16.56
CA LEU A 289 -6.82 -6.32 -15.54
C LEU A 289 -5.54 -6.91 -14.91
N PHE A 290 -5.43 -8.23 -14.82
CA PHE A 290 -4.28 -8.87 -14.20
C PHE A 290 -3.16 -9.23 -15.19
N CYS A 291 -3.48 -9.48 -16.46
CA CYS A 291 -2.52 -9.92 -17.50
C CYS A 291 -2.35 -8.92 -18.65
N GLY A 292 -3.33 -8.01 -18.89
CA GLY A 292 -3.34 -7.12 -20.05
C GLY A 292 -2.32 -5.99 -20.00
N GLU A 293 -2.16 -5.28 -21.12
CA GLU A 293 -1.50 -3.98 -21.14
C GLU A 293 -2.34 -3.02 -20.27
N GLY A 294 -1.76 -2.50 -19.19
CA GLY A 294 -2.49 -1.76 -18.15
C GLY A 294 -2.85 -2.63 -16.93
N SER A 295 -2.25 -3.82 -16.81
CA SER A 295 -2.41 -4.68 -15.63
C SER A 295 -1.97 -3.96 -14.34
N MET A 296 -2.32 -4.52 -13.17
CA MET A 296 -1.91 -3.98 -11.85
C MET A 296 -0.40 -3.75 -11.71
N THR A 297 0.41 -4.36 -12.59
CA THR A 297 1.85 -4.13 -12.72
C THR A 297 2.20 -2.97 -13.65
N SER A 298 1.26 -2.50 -14.48
CA SER A 298 1.43 -1.41 -15.44
C SER A 298 0.37 -0.32 -15.22
N ARG A 299 0.19 0.16 -14.03
CA ARG A 299 -0.60 1.33 -13.61
C ARG A 299 -1.83 1.67 -14.49
N VAL A 300 -2.92 2.04 -13.89
CA VAL A 300 -4.07 2.62 -14.63
C VAL A 300 -3.61 3.90 -15.35
N LYS A 301 -3.88 3.98 -16.66
CA LYS A 301 -3.52 5.15 -17.46
C LYS A 301 -4.16 6.42 -16.88
N LEU A 302 -3.34 7.44 -16.66
CA LEU A 302 -3.83 8.76 -16.22
C LEU A 302 -4.60 9.46 -17.36
N PRO A 303 -5.51 10.38 -17.04
CA PRO A 303 -6.23 11.18 -18.06
C PRO A 303 -5.29 11.96 -18.97
N SER A 304 -4.16 12.43 -18.42
CA SER A 304 -3.08 13.09 -19.15
C SER A 304 -1.76 12.94 -18.38
N TYR A 305 -0.66 13.24 -19.06
CA TYR A 305 0.68 13.24 -18.49
C TYR A 305 1.32 14.63 -18.69
N PRO A 306 0.90 15.65 -17.89
CA PRO A 306 1.50 16.97 -17.95
C PRO A 306 3.00 16.90 -17.63
N LYS A 307 3.80 17.74 -18.28
CA LYS A 307 5.23 17.83 -17.97
C LYS A 307 5.44 18.25 -16.51
N ALA A 308 6.24 17.47 -15.77
CA ALA A 308 6.60 17.75 -14.39
C ALA A 308 8.03 18.30 -14.28
N SER A 309 8.23 19.32 -13.45
CA SER A 309 9.57 19.78 -13.08
C SER A 309 9.80 19.50 -11.60
N VAL A 310 10.72 18.58 -11.30
CA VAL A 310 11.14 18.25 -9.94
C VAL A 310 12.22 19.22 -9.49
N VAL A 311 11.92 20.08 -8.55
CA VAL A 311 12.83 21.05 -7.96
C VAL A 311 13.45 20.46 -6.69
N VAL A 312 14.77 20.36 -6.66
CA VAL A 312 15.56 19.92 -5.48
C VAL A 312 16.39 21.10 -5.02
N CYS A 313 16.25 21.48 -3.74
CA CYS A 313 17.10 22.50 -3.14
C CYS A 313 18.16 21.85 -2.24
N SER A 314 19.41 22.27 -2.36
CA SER A 314 20.53 21.73 -1.58
C SER A 314 21.41 22.82 -0.99
N TYR A 315 21.77 22.65 0.27
CA TYR A 315 22.80 23.43 0.94
C TYR A 315 23.66 22.53 1.82
N ASN A 316 24.92 22.29 1.40
CA ASN A 316 25.82 21.32 2.03
C ASN A 316 25.21 19.92 2.12
N GLY A 317 24.60 19.44 1.01
CA GLY A 317 23.84 18.19 0.91
C GLY A 317 24.62 16.99 0.40
N ALA A 318 25.94 17.06 0.24
CA ALA A 318 26.78 16.05 -0.41
C ALA A 318 26.56 14.62 0.12
N LYS A 319 26.20 14.45 1.39
CA LYS A 319 26.00 13.13 2.00
C LYS A 319 24.82 12.33 1.44
N THR A 320 23.80 13.01 0.96
CA THR A 320 22.52 12.40 0.57
C THR A 320 22.15 12.71 -0.87
N LEU A 321 22.65 13.81 -1.44
CA LEU A 321 22.27 14.29 -2.77
C LEU A 321 22.47 13.23 -3.87
N GLY A 322 23.56 12.46 -3.85
CA GLY A 322 23.78 11.41 -4.86
C GLY A 322 22.64 10.39 -4.87
N ARG A 323 22.25 9.87 -3.71
CA ARG A 323 21.12 8.93 -3.57
C ARG A 323 19.79 9.56 -4.00
N CYS A 324 19.57 10.83 -3.66
CA CYS A 324 18.40 11.58 -4.10
C CYS A 324 18.32 11.61 -5.63
N LEU A 325 19.39 12.05 -6.30
CA LEU A 325 19.42 12.14 -7.77
C LEU A 325 19.31 10.77 -8.44
N ASP A 326 19.94 9.72 -7.89
CA ASP A 326 19.82 8.35 -8.39
C ASP A 326 18.38 7.83 -8.30
N SER A 327 17.65 8.14 -7.23
CA SER A 327 16.23 7.78 -7.08
C SER A 327 15.35 8.54 -8.07
N LEU A 328 15.61 9.83 -8.28
CA LEU A 328 14.88 10.65 -9.25
C LEU A 328 15.09 10.17 -10.69
N LYS A 329 16.25 9.60 -11.01
CA LYS A 329 16.52 8.99 -12.31
C LYS A 329 15.71 7.72 -12.58
N GLN A 330 15.24 7.05 -11.52
CA GLN A 330 14.44 5.82 -11.60
C GLN A 330 12.95 6.07 -11.65
N ILE A 331 12.50 7.32 -11.61
CA ILE A 331 11.07 7.67 -11.69
C ILE A 331 10.50 7.17 -12.99
N ASP A 332 9.41 6.42 -12.89
CA ASP A 332 8.64 5.93 -14.03
C ASP A 332 7.49 6.90 -14.35
N TYR A 333 7.84 7.99 -15.01
CA TYR A 333 6.91 9.00 -15.53
C TYR A 333 7.42 9.52 -16.88
N PRO A 334 6.55 9.67 -17.91
CA PRO A 334 7.02 9.83 -19.29
C PRO A 334 7.68 11.17 -19.59
N ASP A 335 7.27 12.27 -18.95
CA ASP A 335 7.79 13.61 -19.26
C ASP A 335 8.07 14.42 -17.99
N TYR A 336 9.32 14.40 -17.54
CA TYR A 336 9.77 15.20 -16.41
C TYR A 336 11.21 15.70 -16.61
N GLU A 337 11.55 16.74 -15.85
CA GLU A 337 12.91 17.25 -15.70
C GLU A 337 13.23 17.42 -14.22
N VAL A 338 14.51 17.46 -13.89
CA VAL A 338 14.98 17.75 -12.53
C VAL A 338 15.82 19.03 -12.54
N VAL A 339 15.45 19.97 -11.67
CA VAL A 339 16.16 21.25 -11.46
C VAL A 339 16.76 21.22 -10.06
N LEU A 340 18.09 21.14 -9.97
CA LEU A 340 18.83 21.22 -8.72
C LEU A 340 19.29 22.65 -8.49
N VAL A 341 18.87 23.25 -7.37
CA VAL A 341 19.32 24.56 -6.92
C VAL A 341 20.28 24.38 -5.73
N ASP A 342 21.56 24.68 -5.96
CA ASP A 342 22.60 24.72 -4.94
C ASP A 342 22.64 26.12 -4.34
N ASP A 343 22.18 26.25 -3.09
CA ASP A 343 22.11 27.51 -2.36
C ASP A 343 23.48 27.89 -1.70
N GLY A 344 24.56 27.80 -2.48
CA GLY A 344 25.89 28.21 -2.09
C GLY A 344 26.63 27.22 -1.20
N SER A 345 26.52 25.93 -1.51
CA SER A 345 27.22 24.85 -0.80
C SER A 345 28.74 25.02 -0.79
N LYS A 346 29.37 24.53 0.27
CA LYS A 346 30.83 24.56 0.49
C LYS A 346 31.45 23.17 0.57
N ASP A 347 30.63 22.14 0.41
CA ASP A 347 30.98 20.72 0.34
C ASP A 347 30.96 20.21 -1.11
N ASP A 348 31.10 18.93 -1.31
CA ASP A 348 31.18 18.27 -2.62
C ASP A 348 29.83 18.25 -3.40
N THR A 349 28.85 19.10 -3.02
CA THR A 349 27.53 19.18 -3.70
C THR A 349 27.67 19.47 -5.20
N GLN A 350 28.61 20.35 -5.58
CA GLN A 350 28.84 20.71 -6.98
C GLN A 350 29.41 19.56 -7.79
N GLU A 351 30.35 18.81 -7.24
CA GLU A 351 30.97 17.64 -7.84
C GLU A 351 29.96 16.53 -8.07
N ILE A 352 29.07 16.29 -7.09
CA ILE A 352 27.98 15.34 -7.20
C ILE A 352 27.01 15.78 -8.31
N ALA A 353 26.64 17.06 -8.37
CA ALA A 353 25.78 17.58 -9.44
C ALA A 353 26.41 17.38 -10.83
N ALA A 354 27.71 17.63 -10.96
CA ALA A 354 28.45 17.45 -12.22
C ALA A 354 28.48 15.99 -12.70
N ALA A 355 28.41 15.02 -11.78
CA ALA A 355 28.30 13.60 -12.10
C ALA A 355 26.92 13.19 -12.64
N HIS A 356 25.92 14.08 -12.59
CA HIS A 356 24.55 13.86 -13.05
C HIS A 356 24.16 14.83 -14.21
N PRO A 357 24.75 14.70 -15.42
CA PRO A 357 24.59 15.69 -16.50
C PRO A 357 23.17 15.78 -17.10
N TRP A 358 22.25 14.94 -16.66
CA TRP A 358 20.85 14.92 -17.07
C TRP A 358 19.96 15.91 -16.30
N ILE A 359 20.47 16.53 -15.22
CA ILE A 359 19.75 17.56 -14.44
C ILE A 359 20.06 18.97 -14.93
N VAL A 360 19.16 19.91 -14.64
CA VAL A 360 19.43 21.35 -14.74
C VAL A 360 20.05 21.82 -13.41
N TYR A 361 21.32 22.16 -13.40
CA TYR A 361 22.03 22.63 -12.22
C TYR A 361 22.13 24.15 -12.17
N ILE A 362 21.70 24.74 -11.06
CA ILE A 362 21.76 26.19 -10.79
C ILE A 362 22.46 26.40 -9.47
N ARG A 363 23.51 27.24 -9.47
CA ARG A 363 24.20 27.65 -8.24
C ARG A 363 23.95 29.12 -7.96
N GLN A 364 23.68 29.45 -6.71
CA GLN A 364 23.50 30.82 -6.24
C GLN A 364 24.25 31.07 -4.93
N GLU A 365 24.34 32.34 -4.50
CA GLU A 365 24.74 32.67 -3.13
C GLU A 365 23.64 32.20 -2.14
N ASN A 366 24.03 31.81 -0.92
CA ASN A 366 23.08 31.36 0.08
C ASN A 366 22.07 32.45 0.47
N LYS A 367 20.82 32.24 0.03
CA LYS A 367 19.70 33.15 0.31
C LYS A 367 18.57 32.46 1.09
N GLY A 368 18.72 31.16 1.38
CA GLY A 368 17.75 30.36 2.13
C GLY A 368 16.79 29.54 1.25
N LEU A 369 16.10 28.61 1.92
CA LEU A 369 15.31 27.56 1.25
C LEU A 369 14.20 28.12 0.34
N SER A 370 13.39 29.04 0.84
CA SER A 370 12.26 29.62 0.06
C SER A 370 12.74 30.31 -1.20
N PHE A 371 13.86 31.07 -1.11
CA PHE A 371 14.45 31.72 -2.28
C PHE A 371 14.94 30.68 -3.30
N ALA A 372 15.61 29.61 -2.83
CA ALA A 372 16.08 28.54 -3.71
C ALA A 372 14.90 27.81 -4.38
N ARG A 373 13.79 27.54 -3.65
CA ARG A 373 12.57 26.97 -4.22
C ARG A 373 11.98 27.85 -5.34
N ASN A 374 11.93 29.16 -5.14
CA ASN A 374 11.47 30.13 -6.15
C ASN A 374 12.36 30.12 -7.39
N VAL A 375 13.69 30.13 -7.21
CA VAL A 375 14.65 30.06 -8.34
C VAL A 375 14.44 28.78 -9.14
N GLY A 376 14.26 27.65 -8.47
CA GLY A 376 13.98 26.37 -9.12
C GLY A 376 12.66 26.40 -9.90
N ALA A 377 11.59 26.95 -9.32
CA ALA A 377 10.29 27.08 -9.98
C ALA A 377 10.33 27.98 -11.21
N HIS A 378 11.09 29.07 -11.17
CA HIS A 378 11.25 29.97 -12.32
C HIS A 378 12.06 29.33 -13.46
N ALA A 379 13.03 28.48 -13.15
CA ALA A 379 13.82 27.75 -14.13
C ALA A 379 13.08 26.53 -14.70
N ALA A 380 12.11 26.02 -13.96
CA ALA A 380 11.27 24.86 -14.33
C ALA A 380 10.42 25.15 -15.59
N LYS A 381 10.26 24.14 -16.46
CA LYS A 381 9.52 24.23 -17.73
C LYS A 381 8.21 23.43 -17.72
N GLY A 382 7.97 22.65 -16.67
CA GLY A 382 6.79 21.80 -16.55
C GLY A 382 5.54 22.57 -16.18
N ASP A 383 4.39 22.00 -16.48
CA ASP A 383 3.05 22.49 -16.07
C ASP A 383 2.77 22.24 -14.60
N VAL A 384 3.45 21.23 -14.03
CA VAL A 384 3.42 20.88 -12.61
C VAL A 384 4.82 21.08 -12.02
N ILE A 385 4.89 21.86 -10.95
CA ILE A 385 6.13 22.07 -10.17
C ILE A 385 6.07 21.15 -8.98
N VAL A 386 7.08 20.30 -8.82
CA VAL A 386 7.17 19.28 -7.76
C VAL A 386 8.40 19.57 -6.92
N TYR A 387 8.30 19.49 -5.59
CA TYR A 387 9.42 19.72 -4.69
C TYR A 387 9.75 18.47 -3.89
N THR A 388 11.05 18.22 -3.76
CA THR A 388 11.61 17.28 -2.79
C THR A 388 12.93 17.81 -2.26
N ASP A 389 13.37 17.31 -1.10
CA ASP A 389 14.60 17.74 -0.48
C ASP A 389 15.79 16.85 -0.89
N SER A 390 17.03 17.39 -0.81
CA SER A 390 18.25 16.66 -1.21
C SER A 390 18.61 15.48 -0.29
N ASP A 391 17.87 15.28 0.80
CA ASP A 391 17.95 14.14 1.72
C ASP A 391 16.74 13.20 1.62
N CYS A 392 15.96 13.33 0.53
CA CYS A 392 14.85 12.45 0.20
C CYS A 392 15.20 11.52 -0.96
N MET A 393 14.65 10.31 -0.94
CA MET A 393 14.61 9.38 -2.07
C MET A 393 13.17 9.19 -2.51
N ALA A 394 12.90 9.39 -3.80
CA ALA A 394 11.56 9.21 -4.36
C ALA A 394 11.31 7.73 -4.72
N ASP A 395 10.10 7.26 -4.47
CA ASP A 395 9.63 5.99 -5.02
C ASP A 395 9.52 6.09 -6.55
N PRO A 396 9.82 5.05 -7.33
CA PRO A 396 9.66 5.08 -8.77
C PRO A 396 8.27 5.51 -9.26
N ASP A 397 7.21 5.25 -8.47
CA ASP A 397 5.83 5.61 -8.77
C ASP A 397 5.40 6.98 -8.20
N TRP A 398 6.30 7.70 -7.59
CA TRP A 398 6.00 8.95 -6.88
C TRP A 398 5.27 9.99 -7.71
N LEU A 399 5.79 10.35 -8.90
CA LEU A 399 5.15 11.32 -9.79
C LEU A 399 3.81 10.81 -10.32
N TYR A 400 3.70 9.51 -10.59
CA TYR A 400 2.44 8.93 -11.03
C TYR A 400 1.32 9.16 -10.01
N TYR A 401 1.58 8.88 -8.72
CA TYR A 401 0.58 9.06 -7.68
C TYR A 401 0.30 10.54 -7.37
N LEU A 402 1.31 11.40 -7.32
CA LEU A 402 1.09 12.83 -7.14
C LEU A 402 0.23 13.40 -8.25
N ILE A 403 0.62 13.19 -9.50
CA ILE A 403 -0.07 13.77 -10.65
C ILE A 403 -1.43 13.11 -10.85
N GLY A 404 -1.55 11.81 -10.66
CA GLY A 404 -2.83 11.11 -10.71
C GLY A 404 -3.84 11.70 -9.72
N THR A 405 -3.42 11.95 -8.49
CA THR A 405 -4.26 12.61 -7.46
C THR A 405 -4.54 14.07 -7.81
N LEU A 406 -3.54 14.83 -8.28
CA LEU A 406 -3.73 16.22 -8.69
C LEU A 406 -4.78 16.38 -9.80
N LEU A 407 -4.85 15.41 -10.73
CA LEU A 407 -5.77 15.41 -11.86
C LEU A 407 -7.13 14.76 -11.56
N SER A 408 -7.32 14.15 -10.41
CA SER A 408 -8.58 13.48 -10.04
C SER A 408 -9.69 14.42 -9.59
N GLY A 409 -9.39 15.72 -9.40
CA GLY A 409 -10.34 16.75 -8.98
C GLY A 409 -9.84 18.15 -9.29
N GLU A 410 -10.56 19.16 -8.79
CA GLU A 410 -10.20 20.57 -8.93
C GLU A 410 -9.16 20.98 -7.86
N TYR A 411 -8.02 20.30 -7.84
CA TYR A 411 -6.95 20.57 -6.90
C TYR A 411 -5.93 21.58 -7.44
N ALA A 412 -5.47 22.48 -6.58
CA ALA A 412 -4.40 23.43 -6.90
C ALA A 412 -3.01 22.84 -6.62
N GLY A 413 -2.95 21.91 -5.68
CA GLY A 413 -1.74 21.21 -5.27
C GLY A 413 -2.04 19.85 -4.67
N VAL A 414 -0.99 19.08 -4.43
CA VAL A 414 -1.05 17.75 -3.82
C VAL A 414 0.23 17.48 -3.04
N GLY A 415 0.13 16.76 -1.95
CA GLY A 415 1.27 16.23 -1.21
C GLY A 415 1.14 14.76 -0.91
N GLY A 416 2.22 14.18 -0.42
CA GLY A 416 2.26 12.79 0.03
C GLY A 416 3.04 12.62 1.33
N PRO A 417 3.08 11.41 1.90
CA PRO A 417 3.81 11.13 3.11
C PRO A 417 5.32 11.18 2.87
N ASN A 418 6.06 11.57 3.91
CA ASN A 418 7.48 11.33 3.98
C ASN A 418 7.74 10.23 5.02
N VAL A 419 8.32 9.12 4.59
CA VAL A 419 8.53 7.94 5.40
C VAL A 419 10.00 7.89 5.83
N SER A 420 10.26 7.61 7.10
CA SER A 420 11.64 7.37 7.53
C SER A 420 12.12 6.03 6.98
N PRO A 421 13.28 5.95 6.35
CA PRO A 421 13.84 4.65 5.96
C PRO A 421 14.14 3.80 7.22
N PRO A 422 14.23 2.47 7.09
CA PRO A 422 14.57 1.59 8.20
C PRO A 422 15.81 2.10 8.93
N ALA A 423 15.75 2.20 10.25
CA ALA A 423 16.83 2.72 11.06
C ALA A 423 18.01 1.72 11.08
N GLU A 424 19.21 2.18 10.72
CA GLU A 424 20.44 1.37 10.76
C GLU A 424 20.98 1.17 12.19
N ASN A 425 20.50 2.01 13.12
CA ASN A 425 20.89 1.95 14.53
C ASN A 425 19.84 2.64 15.42
N TRP A 426 19.96 2.43 16.73
CA TRP A 426 19.01 2.95 17.71
C TRP A 426 18.93 4.49 17.74
N VAL A 427 20.00 5.21 17.40
CA VAL A 427 20.00 6.69 17.35
C VAL A 427 19.12 7.18 16.22
N GLN A 428 19.21 6.56 15.05
CA GLN A 428 18.34 6.88 13.92
C GLN A 428 16.89 6.56 14.25
N ALA A 429 16.61 5.41 14.88
CA ALA A 429 15.25 5.07 15.33
C ALA A 429 14.67 6.15 16.26
N CYS A 430 15.44 6.60 17.25
CA CYS A 430 15.03 7.68 18.16
C CYS A 430 14.80 9.02 17.43
N VAL A 431 15.68 9.39 16.50
CA VAL A 431 15.54 10.64 15.73
C VAL A 431 14.33 10.57 14.78
N SER A 432 14.09 9.42 14.18
CA SER A 432 12.92 9.21 13.31
C SER A 432 11.59 9.30 14.07
N ALA A 433 11.56 8.83 15.31
CA ALA A 433 10.38 8.89 16.18
C ALA A 433 10.23 10.24 16.91
N ALA A 434 11.25 11.13 16.86
CA ALA A 434 11.21 12.40 17.56
C ALA A 434 10.23 13.40 16.90
N PRO A 435 9.49 14.19 17.68
CA PRO A 435 8.61 15.23 17.15
C PRO A 435 9.39 16.34 16.42
N GLY A 436 8.69 17.09 15.55
CA GLY A 436 9.27 18.23 14.81
C GLY A 436 9.89 17.88 13.46
N GLY A 437 9.58 16.71 12.92
CA GLY A 437 9.84 16.41 11.49
C GLY A 437 8.79 17.06 10.57
N PRO A 438 9.05 17.10 9.25
CA PRO A 438 8.06 17.56 8.28
C PRO A 438 6.79 16.71 8.42
N SER A 439 5.64 17.36 8.50
CA SER A 439 4.35 16.71 8.68
C SER A 439 3.32 17.29 7.70
N HIS A 440 2.28 16.53 7.47
CA HIS A 440 1.07 17.02 6.82
C HIS A 440 -0.05 17.10 7.86
N VAL A 441 -1.01 17.97 7.62
CA VAL A 441 -2.26 18.03 8.38
C VAL A 441 -3.41 17.86 7.42
N LEU A 442 -4.29 16.91 7.70
CA LEU A 442 -5.44 16.60 6.87
C LEU A 442 -6.70 17.25 7.42
N LEU A 443 -7.49 17.86 6.54
CA LEU A 443 -8.85 18.35 6.82
C LEU A 443 -9.88 17.25 6.58
N THR A 444 -9.63 16.38 5.61
CA THR A 444 -10.39 15.17 5.30
C THR A 444 -9.43 14.05 4.89
N ASP A 445 -9.92 12.86 4.61
CA ASP A 445 -9.07 11.75 4.16
C ASP A 445 -8.36 12.00 2.81
N VAL A 446 -8.76 13.03 2.05
CA VAL A 446 -8.21 13.37 0.73
C VAL A 446 -7.76 14.81 0.57
N VAL A 447 -8.08 15.70 1.54
CA VAL A 447 -7.75 17.12 1.49
C VAL A 447 -6.85 17.49 2.66
N ALA A 448 -5.74 18.14 2.35
CA ALA A 448 -4.79 18.60 3.35
C ALA A 448 -4.97 20.11 3.65
N GLU A 449 -4.73 20.47 4.91
CA GLU A 449 -4.51 21.86 5.32
C GLU A 449 -3.12 22.31 4.89
N HIS A 450 -2.09 21.49 5.17
CA HIS A 450 -0.75 21.69 4.63
C HIS A 450 -0.05 20.36 4.39
N ILE A 451 0.96 20.40 3.54
CA ILE A 451 1.75 19.27 3.10
C ILE A 451 3.25 19.59 3.26
N PRO A 452 4.09 18.57 3.52
CA PRO A 452 5.50 18.81 3.79
C PRO A 452 6.27 19.26 2.55
N GLY A 453 7.15 20.24 2.71
CA GLY A 453 7.96 20.79 1.64
C GLY A 453 8.86 19.80 0.90
N CYS A 454 9.14 18.66 1.51
CA CYS A 454 9.91 17.57 0.90
C CYS A 454 9.06 16.64 0.01
N ASN A 455 7.73 16.81 -0.01
CA ASN A 455 6.81 15.98 -0.82
C ASN A 455 5.55 16.75 -1.20
N MET A 456 5.68 17.67 -2.16
CA MET A 456 4.57 18.51 -2.62
C MET A 456 4.66 18.80 -4.11
N ALA A 457 3.50 18.98 -4.74
CA ALA A 457 3.39 19.38 -6.13
C ALA A 457 2.24 20.37 -6.32
N PHE A 458 2.39 21.29 -7.25
CA PHE A 458 1.41 22.33 -7.55
C PHE A 458 1.31 22.55 -9.07
N HIS A 459 0.13 22.85 -9.56
CA HIS A 459 0.02 23.45 -10.90
C HIS A 459 0.83 24.75 -10.96
N ARG A 460 1.56 24.97 -12.02
CA ARG A 460 2.33 26.23 -12.23
C ARG A 460 1.47 27.47 -11.99
N ARG A 461 0.24 27.48 -12.51
CA ARG A 461 -0.73 28.58 -12.30
C ARG A 461 -1.04 28.84 -10.82
N ALA A 462 -1.04 27.81 -9.99
CA ALA A 462 -1.29 27.95 -8.54
C ALA A 462 -0.07 28.57 -7.83
N PHE A 463 1.14 28.20 -8.23
CA PHE A 463 2.39 28.81 -7.77
C PHE A 463 2.44 30.31 -8.13
N GLU A 464 2.12 30.65 -9.37
CA GLU A 464 2.10 32.02 -9.89
C GLU A 464 1.02 32.87 -9.20
N LEU A 465 -0.15 32.30 -8.93
CA LEU A 465 -1.28 32.99 -8.28
C LEU A 465 -0.92 33.56 -6.91
N VAL A 466 -0.13 32.83 -6.13
CA VAL A 466 0.27 33.25 -4.77
C VAL A 466 1.67 33.91 -4.73
N GLY A 467 2.35 34.04 -5.89
CA GLY A 467 3.64 34.70 -6.01
C GLY A 467 4.82 33.91 -5.48
N GLY A 468 4.69 32.58 -5.37
CA GLY A 468 5.74 31.68 -4.91
C GLY A 468 5.88 31.64 -3.38
N PHE A 469 7.00 31.10 -2.89
CA PHE A 469 7.35 31.04 -1.46
C PHE A 469 7.84 32.40 -0.96
N ASP A 470 7.48 32.75 0.29
CA ASP A 470 7.95 33.99 0.92
C ASP A 470 9.45 33.85 1.32
N PRO A 471 10.36 34.69 0.77
CA PRO A 471 11.79 34.63 1.07
C PRO A 471 12.17 34.95 2.51
N GLU A 472 11.28 35.47 3.31
CA GLU A 472 11.51 35.69 4.74
C GLU A 472 11.65 34.36 5.50
N TYR A 473 11.00 33.30 5.04
CA TYR A 473 11.15 31.94 5.57
C TYR A 473 12.45 31.31 5.06
N ARG A 474 13.52 31.46 5.78
CA ARG A 474 14.85 31.01 5.34
C ARG A 474 15.17 29.56 5.65
N LYS A 475 14.47 28.91 6.60
CA LYS A 475 14.80 27.56 7.10
C LYS A 475 13.62 26.60 7.15
N ALA A 476 12.47 27.04 7.59
CA ALA A 476 11.29 26.21 7.79
C ALA A 476 10.03 27.07 7.85
N GLY A 477 8.85 26.47 7.63
CA GLY A 477 7.53 27.10 7.71
C GLY A 477 7.06 27.71 6.39
N ASP A 478 7.91 27.72 5.37
CA ASP A 478 7.60 28.24 4.04
C ASP A 478 6.57 27.38 3.30
N ASP A 479 6.58 26.09 3.52
CA ASP A 479 5.59 25.13 3.00
C ASP A 479 4.21 25.35 3.60
N VAL A 480 4.13 25.56 4.91
CA VAL A 480 2.86 25.86 5.61
C VAL A 480 2.30 27.22 5.16
N ASP A 481 3.14 28.27 5.14
CA ASP A 481 2.76 29.60 4.65
C ASP A 481 2.23 29.54 3.21
N PHE A 482 2.95 28.86 2.31
CA PHE A 482 2.55 28.70 0.92
C PHE A 482 1.20 28.00 0.80
N CYS A 483 0.97 26.90 1.54
CA CYS A 483 -0.29 26.19 1.56
C CYS A 483 -1.44 27.08 2.05
N TRP A 484 -1.23 27.87 3.09
CA TRP A 484 -2.26 28.78 3.62
C TRP A 484 -2.61 29.90 2.66
N ARG A 485 -1.60 30.53 2.02
CA ARG A 485 -1.85 31.54 0.98
C ARG A 485 -2.61 30.97 -0.22
N LEU A 486 -2.29 29.75 -0.61
CA LEU A 486 -2.97 29.06 -1.69
C LEU A 486 -4.45 28.81 -1.35
N GLN A 487 -4.75 28.37 -0.12
CA GLN A 487 -6.14 28.18 0.35
C GLN A 487 -6.90 29.51 0.48
N GLN A 488 -6.24 30.58 0.96
CA GLN A 488 -6.84 31.91 1.00
C GLN A 488 -7.19 32.42 -0.41
N ALA A 489 -6.45 32.01 -1.43
CA ALA A 489 -6.76 32.27 -2.82
C ALA A 489 -7.81 31.32 -3.44
N GLY A 490 -8.42 30.45 -2.63
CA GLY A 490 -9.47 29.50 -3.04
C GLY A 490 -8.93 28.16 -3.56
N GLY A 491 -7.61 27.89 -3.48
CA GLY A 491 -7.02 26.63 -3.89
C GLY A 491 -7.29 25.50 -2.90
N VAL A 492 -7.54 24.30 -3.40
CA VAL A 492 -7.68 23.08 -2.59
C VAL A 492 -6.42 22.22 -2.77
N ILE A 493 -5.90 21.69 -1.68
CA ILE A 493 -4.70 20.85 -1.66
C ILE A 493 -5.11 19.40 -1.39
N ALA A 494 -4.80 18.50 -2.32
CA ALA A 494 -5.05 17.08 -2.15
C ALA A 494 -3.94 16.38 -1.35
N PHE A 495 -4.23 15.20 -0.86
CA PHE A 495 -3.24 14.30 -0.25
C PHE A 495 -3.25 12.93 -0.93
N SER A 496 -2.07 12.46 -1.35
CA SER A 496 -1.86 11.18 -2.03
C SER A 496 -1.06 10.24 -1.13
N PRO A 497 -1.70 9.33 -0.39
CA PRO A 497 -1.02 8.45 0.57
C PRO A 497 0.02 7.50 -0.04
N ALA A 498 -0.07 7.23 -1.35
CA ALA A 498 0.85 6.34 -2.07
C ALA A 498 2.05 7.07 -2.71
N ALA A 499 2.03 8.40 -2.74
CA ALA A 499 3.12 9.20 -3.29
C ALA A 499 4.25 9.33 -2.25
N ILE A 500 5.09 8.31 -2.15
CA ILE A 500 6.08 8.17 -1.07
C ILE A 500 7.41 8.80 -1.43
N VAL A 501 7.98 9.53 -0.47
CA VAL A 501 9.42 9.82 -0.41
C VAL A 501 10.00 9.27 0.89
N TRP A 502 11.16 8.63 0.81
CA TRP A 502 11.92 8.25 2.01
C TRP A 502 12.81 9.41 2.43
N HIS A 503 12.54 9.98 3.60
CA HIS A 503 13.25 11.13 4.11
C HIS A 503 14.34 10.69 5.12
N TYR A 504 15.60 10.83 4.75
CA TYR A 504 16.75 10.53 5.59
C TYR A 504 16.95 11.62 6.63
N ARG A 505 16.36 11.43 7.79
CA ARG A 505 16.54 12.36 8.91
C ARG A 505 17.98 12.29 9.44
N ARG A 506 18.35 13.29 10.25
CA ARG A 506 19.70 13.46 10.76
C ARG A 506 20.20 12.25 11.54
N PHE A 507 21.45 11.87 11.30
CA PHE A 507 22.07 10.63 11.79
C PHE A 507 22.67 10.74 13.20
N SER A 508 22.58 11.90 13.90
CA SER A 508 23.18 12.08 15.22
C SER A 508 22.38 13.01 16.11
N LEU A 509 22.45 12.77 17.43
CA LEU A 509 21.85 13.63 18.43
C LEU A 509 22.39 15.08 18.40
N GLN A 510 23.65 15.27 18.00
CA GLN A 510 24.24 16.62 17.86
C GLN A 510 23.63 17.37 16.67
N ALA A 511 23.38 16.68 15.57
CA ALA A 511 22.70 17.26 14.40
C ALA A 511 21.23 17.57 14.71
N PHE A 512 20.55 16.71 15.47
CA PHE A 512 19.17 16.91 15.92
C PHE A 512 19.03 18.12 16.85
N LYS A 513 19.99 18.35 17.79
CA LYS A 513 19.97 19.53 18.69
C LYS A 513 20.17 20.87 17.99
N LYS A 514 20.60 20.89 16.73
CA LYS A 514 20.78 22.10 15.93
C LYS A 514 19.55 22.49 15.10
N GLN A 515 18.52 21.66 15.12
CA GLN A 515 17.24 21.91 14.52
C GLN A 515 16.36 22.75 15.43
#